data_b47f0f2c9dbfe8b3cd30d849015bc3d0
#
_entry.id   b47f0f2c9dbfe8b3cd30d849015bc3d0
#
_cell.length_a   1.000
_cell.length_b   1.000
_cell.length_c   1.000
_cell.angle_alpha   90.00
_cell.angle_beta   90.00
_cell.angle_gamma   90.00
#
_symmetry.space_group_name_H-M   'P 1'
#
loop_
_entity.id
_entity.type
_entity.pdbx_description
1 polymer ?
#
loop_
_entity_poly.entity_id
_entity_poly.type
_entity_poly.pdbx_seq_one_letter_code
_entity_poly.pdbx_strand_id
1 'polypeptide(L)'
;MKAHLEPYLGYLHKMEFGRPSMVCDFMELYRHLVDGFLIEYCQELGPKDFKPKKVKIGKKKLGKRVYLKDSLTREMVRELFDYFETKFYIPRVKRGRRQELETLINEEAFRISRYLRLKGQSWVPGIPLP
;
A
#
# COMPACT_ATOMS: atom_id res chain seq x y z
N MET A 1 -9.13 16.61 8.37
CA MET A 1 -9.54 16.20 9.75
C MET A 1 -8.78 14.94 10.12
N LYS A 2 -8.01 14.93 11.20
CA LYS A 2 -7.16 13.78 11.57
C LYS A 2 -7.99 12.69 12.28
N ALA A 3 -7.76 11.42 11.95
CA ALA A 3 -8.51 10.30 12.53
C ALA A 3 -8.18 10.03 14.02
N HIS A 4 -7.20 10.73 14.59
CA HIS A 4 -6.73 10.56 15.98
C HIS A 4 -6.36 9.11 16.33
N LEU A 5 -5.72 8.40 15.41
CA LEU A 5 -5.09 7.11 15.66
C LEU A 5 -3.62 7.33 16.00
N GLU A 6 -3.11 6.56 16.97
CA GLU A 6 -1.69 6.56 17.29
C GLU A 6 -0.93 5.72 16.26
N PRO A 7 -0.04 6.31 15.42
CA PRO A 7 0.56 5.60 14.30
C PRO A 7 1.50 4.46 14.72
N TYR A 8 2.02 4.49 15.94
CA TYR A 8 2.97 3.49 16.45
C TYR A 8 2.31 2.31 17.17
N LEU A 9 1.03 2.41 17.51
CA LEU A 9 0.27 1.30 18.13
C LEU A 9 -0.35 0.43 17.04
N GLY A 10 0.37 -0.63 16.63
CA GLY A 10 -0.13 -1.61 15.66
C GLY A 10 -1.11 -2.60 16.27
N TYR A 11 -1.99 -3.14 15.45
CA TYR A 11 -2.91 -4.23 15.78
C TYR A 11 -2.36 -5.59 15.37
N LEU A 12 -1.82 -5.70 14.16
CA LEU A 12 -1.23 -6.91 13.58
C LEU A 12 0.29 -6.90 13.68
N HIS A 13 0.91 -5.76 13.42
CA HIS A 13 2.36 -5.62 13.46
C HIS A 13 2.87 -5.39 14.87
N LYS A 14 3.96 -6.11 15.21
CA LYS A 14 4.66 -5.90 16.47
C LYS A 14 5.17 -4.47 16.57
N MET A 15 4.98 -3.86 17.75
CA MET A 15 5.54 -2.55 18.04
C MET A 15 7.06 -2.64 18.14
N GLU A 16 7.74 -1.84 17.33
CA GLU A 16 9.18 -1.69 17.31
C GLU A 16 9.56 -0.21 17.31
N PHE A 17 10.67 0.13 17.92
CA PHE A 17 11.12 1.52 17.98
C PHE A 17 11.26 2.13 16.58
N GLY A 18 10.63 3.29 16.37
CA GLY A 18 10.65 4.01 15.09
C GLY A 18 9.79 3.42 13.98
N ARG A 19 9.05 2.31 14.22
CA ARG A 19 8.19 1.68 13.24
C ARG A 19 6.73 2.12 13.44
N PRO A 20 6.11 2.76 12.47
CA PRO A 20 4.69 3.13 12.55
C PRO A 20 3.78 1.91 12.29
N SER A 21 3.63 1.05 13.30
CA SER A 21 2.98 -0.26 13.16
C SER A 21 1.52 -0.16 12.71
N MET A 22 0.76 0.85 13.14
CA MET A 22 -0.62 1.09 12.69
C MET A 22 -0.66 1.46 11.20
N VAL A 23 0.30 2.24 10.72
CA VAL A 23 0.39 2.56 9.29
C VAL A 23 0.67 1.30 8.47
N CYS A 24 1.56 0.42 8.97
CA CYS A 24 1.81 -0.86 8.33
C CYS A 24 0.54 -1.73 8.26
N ASP A 25 -0.25 -1.78 9.34
CA ASP A 25 -1.51 -2.51 9.38
C ASP A 25 -2.52 -1.96 8.34
N PHE A 26 -2.61 -0.64 8.19
CA PHE A 26 -3.42 -0.02 7.15
C PHE A 26 -2.93 -0.32 5.73
N MET A 27 -1.63 -0.32 5.52
CA MET A 27 -1.04 -0.64 4.21
C MET A 27 -1.41 -2.05 3.75
N GLU A 28 -1.48 -3.03 4.66
CA GLU A 28 -1.85 -4.40 4.31
C GLU A 28 -3.29 -4.51 3.75
N LEU A 29 -4.20 -3.64 4.17
CA LEU A 29 -5.57 -3.63 3.63
C LEU A 29 -5.62 -3.26 2.13
N TYR A 30 -4.65 -2.49 1.66
CA TYR A 30 -4.62 -1.98 0.28
C TYR A 30 -3.47 -2.58 -0.54
N ARG A 31 -2.68 -3.48 0.05
CA ARG A 31 -1.51 -4.08 -0.59
C ARG A 31 -1.87 -4.80 -1.90
N HIS A 32 -3.01 -5.48 -1.92
CA HIS A 32 -3.49 -6.19 -3.11
C HIS A 32 -3.65 -5.30 -4.34
N LEU A 33 -3.93 -3.99 -4.17
CA LEU A 33 -4.02 -3.04 -5.27
C LEU A 33 -2.65 -2.78 -5.89
N VAL A 34 -1.63 -2.64 -5.04
CA VAL A 34 -0.24 -2.46 -5.49
C VAL A 34 0.27 -3.72 -6.16
N ASP A 35 -0.01 -4.88 -5.56
CA ASP A 35 0.41 -6.17 -6.10
C ASP A 35 -0.27 -6.43 -7.46
N GLY A 36 -1.57 -6.12 -7.61
CA GLY A 36 -2.30 -6.20 -8.88
C GLY A 36 -1.67 -5.32 -9.96
N PHE A 37 -1.45 -4.04 -9.67
CA PHE A 37 -0.78 -3.12 -10.57
C PHE A 37 0.61 -3.63 -10.98
N LEU A 38 1.41 -4.11 -10.04
CA LEU A 38 2.76 -4.62 -10.33
C LEU A 38 2.72 -5.87 -11.21
N ILE A 39 1.76 -6.77 -10.99
CA ILE A 39 1.59 -7.97 -11.82
C ILE A 39 1.28 -7.57 -13.26
N GLU A 40 0.33 -6.65 -13.47
CA GLU A 40 -0.02 -6.15 -14.80
C GLU A 40 1.16 -5.47 -15.48
N TYR A 41 1.81 -4.53 -14.79
CA TYR A 41 3.00 -3.83 -15.30
C TYR A 41 4.12 -4.78 -15.69
N CYS A 42 4.37 -5.82 -14.87
CA CYS A 42 5.44 -6.79 -15.13
C CYS A 42 5.17 -7.70 -16.33
N GLN A 43 3.94 -7.87 -16.78
CA GLN A 43 3.62 -8.68 -17.97
C GLN A 43 4.19 -8.09 -19.26
N GLU A 44 4.40 -6.79 -19.31
CA GLU A 44 4.94 -6.08 -20.47
C GLU A 44 6.48 -6.05 -20.49
N LEU A 45 7.13 -6.48 -19.40
CA LEU A 45 8.58 -6.42 -19.24
C LEU A 45 9.27 -7.67 -19.80
N GLY A 46 10.38 -7.44 -20.49
CA GLY A 46 11.27 -8.50 -20.99
C GLY A 46 12.66 -8.48 -20.34
N PRO A 47 13.51 -9.49 -20.60
CA PRO A 47 14.87 -9.55 -20.05
C PRO A 47 15.73 -8.31 -20.33
N LYS A 48 15.48 -7.63 -21.46
CA LYS A 48 16.17 -6.39 -21.87
C LYS A 48 15.92 -5.20 -20.94
N ASP A 49 14.85 -5.26 -20.13
CA ASP A 49 14.39 -4.14 -19.28
C ASP A 49 15.07 -4.18 -17.91
N PHE A 50 15.82 -5.21 -17.66
CA PHE A 50 16.55 -5.43 -16.43
C PHE A 50 18.05 -5.25 -16.61
N LYS A 51 18.72 -4.84 -15.52
CA LYS A 51 20.19 -4.73 -15.47
C LYS A 51 20.74 -5.42 -14.23
N PRO A 52 21.78 -6.24 -14.36
CA PRO A 52 22.47 -6.80 -13.22
C PRO A 52 23.37 -5.74 -12.56
N LYS A 53 23.30 -5.62 -11.26
CA LYS A 53 24.24 -4.82 -10.46
C LYS A 53 24.98 -5.71 -9.48
N LYS A 54 26.27 -5.48 -9.32
CA LYS A 54 27.05 -6.10 -8.25
C LYS A 54 26.68 -5.43 -6.92
N VAL A 55 26.26 -6.20 -5.94
CA VAL A 55 25.92 -5.71 -4.60
C VAL A 55 26.67 -6.48 -3.55
N LYS A 56 27.04 -5.80 -2.47
CA LYS A 56 27.63 -6.48 -1.30
C LYS A 56 26.52 -7.25 -0.58
N ILE A 57 26.68 -8.56 -0.49
CA ILE A 57 25.79 -9.44 0.28
C ILE A 57 26.54 -9.82 1.55
N GLY A 58 26.24 -9.14 2.66
CA GLY A 58 26.97 -9.30 3.91
C GLY A 58 28.37 -8.68 3.91
N LYS A 59 29.18 -8.99 4.94
CA LYS A 59 30.48 -8.33 5.16
C LYS A 59 31.56 -8.64 4.13
N LYS A 60 31.47 -9.76 3.38
CA LYS A 60 32.57 -10.25 2.50
C LYS A 60 32.16 -10.82 1.14
N LYS A 61 30.87 -10.95 0.82
CA LYS A 61 30.44 -11.53 -0.47
C LYS A 61 29.90 -10.46 -1.42
N LEU A 62 30.42 -10.45 -2.64
CA LEU A 62 29.86 -9.75 -3.78
C LEU A 62 28.88 -10.70 -4.47
N GLY A 63 27.61 -10.28 -4.59
CA GLY A 63 26.59 -10.99 -5.36
C GLY A 63 26.09 -10.15 -6.52
N LYS A 64 25.38 -10.77 -7.44
CA LYS A 64 24.66 -10.07 -8.51
C LYS A 64 23.18 -9.98 -8.12
N ARG A 65 22.59 -8.79 -8.19
CA ARG A 65 21.14 -8.59 -8.14
C ARG A 65 20.68 -8.00 -9.45
N VAL A 66 19.49 -8.38 -9.85
CA VAL A 66 18.84 -7.86 -11.06
C VAL A 66 17.89 -6.76 -10.64
N TYR A 67 17.96 -5.64 -11.34
CA TYR A 67 17.12 -4.46 -11.09
C TYR A 67 16.45 -4.02 -12.39
N LEU A 68 15.26 -3.51 -12.29
CA LEU A 68 14.63 -2.79 -13.40
C LEU A 68 15.50 -1.59 -13.78
N LYS A 69 15.51 -1.21 -15.04
CA LYS A 69 16.23 0.00 -15.52
C LYS A 69 15.66 1.26 -14.84
N ASP A 70 16.52 2.23 -14.55
CA ASP A 70 16.13 3.41 -13.77
C ASP A 70 15.08 4.29 -14.50
N SER A 71 15.04 4.26 -15.83
CA SER A 71 13.97 4.92 -16.62
C SER A 71 12.61 4.26 -16.39
N LEU A 72 12.55 2.93 -16.51
CA LEU A 72 11.33 2.13 -16.30
C LEU A 72 10.89 2.16 -14.84
N THR A 73 11.82 2.20 -13.90
CA THR A 73 11.45 2.38 -12.48
C THR A 73 10.74 3.71 -12.24
N ARG A 74 11.22 4.79 -12.86
CA ARG A 74 10.56 6.10 -12.75
C ARG A 74 9.20 6.14 -13.43
N GLU A 75 9.07 5.48 -14.57
CA GLU A 75 7.82 5.34 -15.31
C GLU A 75 6.81 4.53 -14.48
N MET A 76 7.20 3.37 -14.00
CA MET A 76 6.37 2.53 -13.13
C MET A 76 5.87 3.28 -11.89
N VAL A 77 6.74 4.06 -11.23
CA VAL A 77 6.33 4.85 -10.06
C VAL A 77 5.31 5.92 -10.44
N ARG A 78 5.50 6.60 -11.58
CA ARG A 78 4.53 7.59 -12.06
C ARG A 78 3.18 6.95 -12.37
N GLU A 79 3.16 5.84 -13.11
CA GLU A 79 1.94 5.11 -13.42
C GLU A 79 1.25 4.55 -12.17
N LEU A 80 2.02 4.15 -11.16
CA LEU A 80 1.46 3.75 -9.87
C LEU A 80 0.75 4.93 -9.17
N PHE A 81 1.30 6.15 -9.24
CA PHE A 81 0.61 7.32 -8.70
C PHE A 81 -0.67 7.63 -9.48
N ASP A 82 -0.62 7.59 -10.81
CA ASP A 82 -1.79 7.77 -11.67
C ASP A 82 -2.88 6.71 -11.38
N TYR A 83 -2.45 5.46 -11.13
CA TYR A 83 -3.34 4.39 -10.69
C TYR A 83 -4.02 4.70 -9.36
N PHE A 84 -3.32 5.29 -8.39
CA PHE A 84 -3.91 5.68 -7.10
C PHE A 84 -4.91 6.85 -7.21
N GLU A 85 -4.82 7.67 -8.24
CA GLU A 85 -5.82 8.69 -8.56
C GLU A 85 -7.08 8.09 -9.19
N THR A 86 -7.03 6.82 -9.61
CA THR A 86 -8.19 6.11 -10.13
C THR A 86 -9.28 6.00 -9.07
N LYS A 87 -10.54 6.22 -9.46
CA LYS A 87 -11.68 6.17 -8.54
C LYS A 87 -12.17 4.74 -8.34
N PHE A 88 -12.06 4.26 -7.13
CA PHE A 88 -12.53 2.95 -6.71
C PHE A 88 -13.97 3.00 -6.20
N TYR A 89 -14.66 1.88 -6.34
CA TYR A 89 -16.01 1.69 -5.84
C TYR A 89 -16.00 0.80 -4.60
N ILE A 90 -16.54 1.31 -3.50
CA ILE A 90 -16.78 0.53 -2.29
C ILE A 90 -18.25 0.70 -1.88
N PRO A 91 -19.08 -0.35 -1.94
CA PRO A 91 -20.53 -0.24 -1.73
C PRO A 91 -20.92 0.38 -0.39
N ARG A 92 -20.11 0.16 0.64
CA ARG A 92 -20.40 0.58 2.04
C ARG A 92 -19.87 1.98 2.38
N VAL A 93 -19.08 2.58 1.50
CA VAL A 93 -18.49 3.90 1.73
C VAL A 93 -19.25 4.94 0.90
N LYS A 94 -19.67 6.05 1.53
CA LYS A 94 -20.42 7.18 0.91
C LYS A 94 -21.53 6.73 -0.06
N ARG A 95 -22.32 5.73 0.31
CA ARG A 95 -23.44 5.20 -0.48
C ARG A 95 -23.00 4.66 -1.86
N GLY A 96 -21.82 4.08 -1.95
CA GLY A 96 -21.33 3.46 -3.17
C GLY A 96 -20.87 4.44 -4.27
N ARG A 97 -20.48 5.66 -3.93
CA ARG A 97 -19.88 6.58 -4.89
C ARG A 97 -18.41 6.20 -5.13
N ARG A 98 -17.98 6.31 -6.38
CA ARG A 98 -16.57 6.16 -6.73
C ARG A 98 -15.75 7.28 -6.09
N GLN A 99 -14.63 6.93 -5.48
CA GLN A 99 -13.75 7.84 -4.76
C GLN A 99 -12.28 7.49 -5.01
N GLU A 100 -11.43 8.49 -4.92
CA GLU A 100 -9.98 8.31 -4.94
C GLU A 100 -9.51 7.49 -3.74
N LEU A 101 -8.44 6.73 -3.92
CA LEU A 101 -7.91 5.84 -2.88
C LEU A 101 -7.54 6.60 -1.60
N GLU A 102 -6.95 7.79 -1.70
CA GLU A 102 -6.63 8.61 -0.54
C GLU A 102 -7.88 8.92 0.30
N THR A 103 -8.97 9.30 -0.35
CA THR A 103 -10.25 9.56 0.34
C THR A 103 -10.78 8.30 1.02
N LEU A 104 -10.68 7.15 0.36
CA LEU A 104 -11.11 5.87 0.93
C LEU A 104 -10.28 5.48 2.16
N ILE A 105 -8.96 5.62 2.10
CA ILE A 105 -8.05 5.35 3.22
C ILE A 105 -8.38 6.26 4.41
N ASN A 106 -8.57 7.55 4.16
CA ASN A 106 -8.92 8.51 5.22
C ASN A 106 -10.26 8.15 5.89
N GLU A 107 -11.28 7.80 5.11
CA GLU A 107 -12.57 7.38 5.66
C GLU A 107 -12.47 6.09 6.47
N GLU A 108 -11.69 5.13 6.00
CA GLU A 108 -11.47 3.89 6.73
C GLU A 108 -10.73 4.14 8.06
N ALA A 109 -9.74 5.04 8.08
CA ALA A 109 -9.07 5.45 9.30
C ALA A 109 -10.03 6.10 10.32
N PHE A 110 -11.04 6.87 9.86
CA PHE A 110 -12.10 7.39 10.74
C PHE A 110 -13.02 6.29 11.25
N ARG A 111 -13.37 5.33 10.42
CA ARG A 111 -14.25 4.22 10.81
C ARG A 111 -13.60 3.33 11.87
N ILE A 112 -12.32 2.99 11.72
CA ILE A 112 -11.59 2.21 12.74
C ILE A 112 -11.41 3.01 14.03
N SER A 113 -11.11 4.32 13.94
CA SER A 113 -11.03 5.19 15.11
C SER A 113 -12.36 5.22 15.89
N ARG A 114 -13.48 5.30 15.18
CA ARG A 114 -14.82 5.24 15.77
C ARG A 114 -15.10 3.88 16.41
N TYR A 115 -14.76 2.79 15.73
CA TYR A 115 -14.91 1.45 16.27
C TYR A 115 -14.17 1.26 17.59
N LEU A 116 -12.91 1.69 17.63
CA LEU A 116 -12.07 1.58 18.84
C LEU A 116 -12.61 2.42 20.02
N ARG A 117 -13.24 3.57 19.76
CA ARG A 117 -13.81 4.43 20.79
C ARG A 117 -15.14 3.91 21.33
N LEU A 118 -15.99 3.35 20.49
CA LEU A 118 -17.38 3.01 20.81
C LEU A 118 -17.58 1.58 21.31
N LYS A 119 -16.53 0.86 21.63
CA LYS A 119 -16.53 -0.49 22.22
C LYS A 119 -17.76 -1.32 21.83
N GLY A 120 -17.68 -2.12 20.79
CA GLY A 120 -18.74 -3.11 20.48
C GLY A 120 -19.49 -2.94 19.16
N GLN A 121 -19.19 -1.91 18.35
CA GLN A 121 -19.67 -1.88 16.97
C GLN A 121 -18.74 -2.74 16.10
N SER A 122 -19.34 -3.55 15.23
CA SER A 122 -18.55 -4.31 14.25
C SER A 122 -17.87 -3.39 13.25
N TRP A 123 -16.58 -3.58 13.03
CA TRP A 123 -15.85 -2.94 11.95
C TRP A 123 -15.51 -3.99 10.89
N VAL A 124 -15.83 -3.68 9.65
CA VAL A 124 -15.45 -4.47 8.48
C VAL A 124 -14.71 -3.54 7.56
N PRO A 125 -13.46 -3.85 7.18
CA PRO A 125 -12.69 -3.01 6.28
C PRO A 125 -13.39 -2.82 4.94
N GLY A 126 -13.38 -1.59 4.44
CA GLY A 126 -13.79 -1.28 3.08
C GLY A 126 -12.63 -1.54 2.14
N ILE A 127 -12.55 -2.75 1.58
CA ILE A 127 -11.51 -3.11 0.63
C ILE A 127 -12.01 -2.79 -0.77
N PRO A 128 -11.28 -1.99 -1.59
CA PRO A 128 -11.61 -1.81 -2.99
C PRO A 128 -11.54 -3.16 -3.70
N LEU A 129 -12.58 -3.48 -4.45
CA LEU A 129 -12.55 -4.63 -5.34
C LEU A 129 -11.93 -4.19 -6.67
N PRO A 130 -11.13 -5.04 -7.30
CA PRO A 130 -10.54 -4.77 -8.60
C PRO A 130 -11.61 -4.55 -9.68
#